data_f62ce9d5a60e02ba6089d512d895ec91
#
_entry.id   f62ce9d5a60e02ba6089d512d895ec91
#
_cell.length_a   1.000
_cell.length_b   1.000
_cell.length_c   1.000
_cell.angle_alpha   90.00
_cell.angle_beta   90.00
_cell.angle_gamma   90.00
#
_symmetry.space_group_name_H-M   'P 1'
#
loop_
_entity.id
_entity.type
_entity.pdbx_description
1 polymer ?
#
loop_
_entity_poly.entity_id
_entity_poly.type
_entity_poly.pdbx_seq_one_letter_code
_entity_poly.pdbx_strand_id
1 'polypeptide(L)'
;MGSLLSLNIVDGTVVAVFCIASLAMLLYLGSHRVPARRADDGLPSTRVQRRRWIKVISLSALGGAAAAVLLIVVCEVFLNLFGVPLELDTHSWVVISFAAVGIAVANILTSRWWRKAIASVAVILFLGTATLGINAGYGLNTTAASLMGINIAHPLSIPLADPTPTADPTPTAPPPPPKPLWQRWTPPAGMPTAGQYGTVAIPNTASGFVARLAYLYLPPAALVADPPPLPILIMMMGQPGGPDSSGKFLTNLNSLAEANKGLGPIVLTIDQIGSPTQNPLCIDSPRGNVHTYVMTDVINYVRQHLHVADGRLNWAIGGYSNGGECALSFGAKHPDVFGSILDVSGEISPSLGSVESTINLGFGGNRSQYDAELPLTIMKNTRYADMLAIFTSGSNDHYYGAEADVAEAAAQAAGMTTHRLIGQGVGHRSDAIVFGVPAGLPILYPRWELSAPTQ
;
A
#
# COMPACT_ATOMS: atom_id res chain seq x y z
N MET A 1 19.56 20.08 0.26
CA MET A 1 18.13 19.78 0.08
C MET A 1 17.85 18.30 -0.16
N GLY A 2 18.70 17.55 -0.88
CA GLY A 2 18.48 16.14 -1.18
C GLY A 2 18.33 15.23 0.07
N SER A 3 19.13 15.41 1.11
CA SER A 3 19.08 14.54 2.31
C SER A 3 17.81 14.66 3.16
N LEU A 4 17.13 15.81 3.13
CA LEU A 4 15.87 15.99 3.86
C LEU A 4 14.68 15.38 3.09
N LEU A 5 14.69 15.45 1.78
CA LEU A 5 13.65 14.87 0.95
C LEU A 5 13.65 13.32 0.97
N SER A 6 14.84 12.72 1.06
CA SER A 6 15.01 11.27 1.19
C SER A 6 14.86 10.74 2.63
N LEU A 7 14.51 11.62 3.60
CA LEU A 7 14.31 11.22 4.98
C LEU A 7 13.15 10.22 5.07
N ASN A 8 13.43 9.04 5.64
CA ASN A 8 12.40 8.06 5.93
C ASN A 8 11.49 8.57 7.06
N ILE A 9 10.18 8.63 6.80
CA ILE A 9 9.17 9.15 7.72
C ILE A 9 8.21 8.10 8.26
N VAL A 10 8.48 6.82 7.98
CA VAL A 10 7.66 5.69 8.46
C VAL A 10 8.38 4.80 9.49
N ASP A 11 9.69 4.89 9.63
CA ASP A 11 10.48 4.03 10.55
C ASP A 11 10.38 4.39 12.05
N GLY A 12 9.49 5.28 12.40
CA GLY A 12 9.18 5.64 13.77
C GLY A 12 10.09 6.71 14.39
N THR A 13 11.33 6.91 13.94
CA THR A 13 12.26 7.90 14.51
C THR A 13 11.75 9.33 14.34
N VAL A 14 11.30 9.67 13.14
CA VAL A 14 10.73 11.01 12.85
C VAL A 14 9.46 11.22 13.63
N VAL A 15 8.56 10.24 13.66
CA VAL A 15 7.31 10.30 14.44
C VAL A 15 7.62 10.51 15.92
N ALA A 16 8.59 9.78 16.48
CA ALA A 16 9.00 9.92 17.89
C ALA A 16 9.50 11.33 18.20
N VAL A 17 10.32 11.94 17.33
CA VAL A 17 10.78 13.33 17.48
C VAL A 17 9.63 14.31 17.49
N PHE A 18 8.67 14.15 16.57
CA PHE A 18 7.47 15.01 16.53
C PHE A 18 6.58 14.80 17.74
N CYS A 19 6.41 13.58 18.25
CA CYS A 19 5.68 13.29 19.47
C CYS A 19 6.32 13.95 20.69
N ILE A 20 7.65 13.86 20.84
CA ILE A 20 8.40 14.49 21.94
C ILE A 20 8.25 16.02 21.88
N ALA A 21 8.40 16.61 20.69
CA ALA A 21 8.22 18.04 20.48
C ALA A 21 6.79 18.48 20.80
N SER A 22 5.78 17.72 20.38
CA SER A 22 4.37 17.95 20.66
C SER A 22 4.06 17.88 22.16
N LEU A 23 4.61 16.87 22.86
CA LEU A 23 4.46 16.74 24.30
C LEU A 23 5.10 17.94 25.04
N ALA A 24 6.32 18.33 24.67
CA ALA A 24 6.99 19.49 25.24
C ALA A 24 6.16 20.78 25.02
N MET A 25 5.60 20.93 23.83
CA MET A 25 4.74 22.06 23.49
C MET A 25 3.43 22.05 24.29
N LEU A 26 2.80 20.88 24.47
CA LEU A 26 1.60 20.73 25.31
C LEU A 26 1.88 21.10 26.77
N LEU A 27 2.99 20.63 27.34
CA LEU A 27 3.41 20.97 28.70
C LEU A 27 3.65 22.47 28.85
N TYR A 28 4.28 23.09 27.84
CA TYR A 28 4.51 24.53 27.83
C TYR A 28 3.19 25.32 27.75
N LEU A 29 2.29 24.97 26.81
CA LEU A 29 1.00 25.65 26.64
C LEU A 29 0.05 25.40 27.82
N GLY A 30 0.10 24.21 28.44
CA GLY A 30 -0.66 23.89 29.64
C GLY A 30 -0.17 24.63 30.90
N SER A 31 1.13 24.98 30.93
CA SER A 31 1.69 25.70 32.06
C SER A 31 1.15 27.13 32.11
N HIS A 32 0.64 27.55 33.28
CA HIS A 32 0.29 28.92 33.56
C HIS A 32 1.38 29.58 34.42
N ARG A 33 2.15 30.49 33.81
CA ARG A 33 3.04 31.36 34.61
C ARG A 33 2.21 32.54 35.11
N VAL A 34 1.77 32.45 36.36
CA VAL A 34 1.24 33.63 37.07
C VAL A 34 2.43 34.57 37.28
N PRO A 35 2.42 35.82 36.76
CA PRO A 35 3.46 36.77 37.08
C PRO A 35 3.49 36.95 38.59
N ALA A 36 4.70 36.90 39.18
CA ALA A 36 4.87 37.30 40.59
C ALA A 36 4.44 38.76 40.71
N ARG A 37 3.27 39.01 41.31
CA ARG A 37 2.74 40.35 41.60
C ARG A 37 2.83 40.63 43.10
N ARG A 38 3.03 41.90 43.42
CA ARG A 38 3.01 42.42 44.79
C ARG A 38 1.66 42.13 45.44
N ALA A 39 1.66 41.89 46.75
CA ALA A 39 0.52 41.44 47.55
C ALA A 39 -0.66 42.43 47.66
N ASP A 40 -0.58 43.62 47.04
CA ASP A 40 -1.51 44.74 47.28
C ASP A 40 -2.60 45.00 46.22
N ASP A 41 -2.69 44.14 45.17
CA ASP A 41 -3.49 44.52 44.00
C ASP A 41 -4.97 44.00 44.02
N GLY A 42 -5.50 43.51 45.12
CA GLY A 42 -6.92 43.06 45.23
C GLY A 42 -7.36 41.95 44.26
N LEU A 43 -6.43 41.29 43.57
CA LEU A 43 -6.69 40.27 42.56
C LEU A 43 -6.83 38.85 43.15
N PRO A 44 -7.56 37.95 42.49
CA PRO A 44 -7.76 36.58 42.97
C PRO A 44 -6.42 35.90 43.28
N SER A 45 -6.38 35.05 44.32
CA SER A 45 -5.21 34.29 44.71
C SER A 45 -4.69 33.46 43.55
N THR A 46 -3.37 33.18 43.52
CA THR A 46 -2.71 32.35 42.49
C THR A 46 -3.37 30.98 42.34
N ARG A 47 -3.94 30.41 43.40
CA ARG A 47 -4.70 29.15 43.37
C ARG A 47 -6.01 29.28 42.57
N VAL A 48 -6.72 30.39 42.68
CA VAL A 48 -7.98 30.65 41.94
C VAL A 48 -7.67 30.86 40.46
N GLN A 49 -6.62 31.60 40.12
CA GLN A 49 -6.19 31.79 38.72
C GLN A 49 -5.74 30.49 38.09
N ARG A 50 -4.98 29.65 38.80
CA ARG A 50 -4.57 28.34 38.34
C ARG A 50 -5.78 27.42 38.10
N ARG A 51 -6.77 27.40 39.01
CA ARG A 51 -7.98 26.59 38.83
C ARG A 51 -8.81 27.07 37.63
N ARG A 52 -8.92 28.36 37.39
CA ARG A 52 -9.58 28.91 36.18
C ARG A 52 -8.87 28.51 34.93
N TRP A 53 -7.54 28.59 34.90
CA TRP A 53 -6.74 28.19 33.75
C TRP A 53 -6.89 26.70 33.45
N ILE A 54 -6.80 25.81 34.46
CA ILE A 54 -7.03 24.39 34.30
C ILE A 54 -8.43 24.14 33.68
N LYS A 55 -9.47 24.82 34.16
CA LYS A 55 -10.81 24.68 33.56
C LYS A 55 -10.83 25.08 32.07
N VAL A 56 -10.21 26.19 31.72
CA VAL A 56 -10.13 26.68 30.34
C VAL A 56 -9.42 25.63 29.46
N ILE A 57 -8.25 25.17 29.88
CA ILE A 57 -7.46 24.14 29.13
C ILE A 57 -8.25 22.84 28.97
N SER A 58 -8.87 22.36 30.07
CA SER A 58 -9.67 21.11 30.01
C SER A 58 -10.89 21.24 29.11
N LEU A 59 -11.62 22.35 29.20
CA LEU A 59 -12.79 22.59 28.34
C LEU A 59 -12.38 22.75 26.86
N SER A 60 -11.24 23.39 26.59
CA SER A 60 -10.75 23.58 25.23
C SER A 60 -10.24 22.24 24.63
N ALA A 61 -9.59 21.41 25.45
CA ALA A 61 -9.19 20.07 25.03
C ALA A 61 -10.41 19.18 24.73
N LEU A 62 -11.42 19.20 25.62
CA LEU A 62 -12.68 18.47 25.40
C LEU A 62 -13.44 18.98 24.18
N GLY A 63 -13.46 20.30 23.97
CA GLY A 63 -14.07 20.90 22.77
C GLY A 63 -13.36 20.48 21.49
N GLY A 64 -12.02 20.44 21.50
CA GLY A 64 -11.23 19.95 20.39
C GLY A 64 -11.50 18.47 20.12
N ALA A 65 -11.49 17.62 21.15
CA ALA A 65 -11.82 16.20 21.02
C ALA A 65 -13.25 15.98 20.47
N ALA A 66 -14.23 16.73 20.97
CA ALA A 66 -15.61 16.65 20.47
C ALA A 66 -15.72 17.07 18.99
N ALA A 67 -14.99 18.12 18.60
CA ALA A 67 -14.91 18.53 17.19
C ALA A 67 -14.29 17.43 16.29
N ALA A 68 -13.26 16.74 16.78
CA ALA A 68 -12.66 15.60 16.08
C ALA A 68 -13.66 14.46 15.90
N VAL A 69 -14.36 14.06 16.97
CA VAL A 69 -15.38 13.01 16.90
C VAL A 69 -16.50 13.38 15.91
N LEU A 70 -16.95 14.64 15.96
CA LEU A 70 -17.95 15.13 15.01
C LEU A 70 -17.43 15.06 13.57
N LEU A 71 -16.17 15.46 13.33
CA LEU A 71 -15.53 15.39 12.01
C LEU A 71 -15.46 13.95 11.51
N ILE A 72 -15.02 13.00 12.36
CA ILE A 72 -14.95 11.58 12.04
C ILE A 72 -16.35 11.07 11.63
N VAL A 73 -17.36 11.32 12.46
CA VAL A 73 -18.74 10.90 12.17
C VAL A 73 -19.26 11.50 10.87
N VAL A 74 -18.99 12.78 10.61
CA VAL A 74 -19.39 13.42 9.34
C VAL A 74 -18.68 12.77 8.15
N CYS A 75 -17.37 12.55 8.22
CA CYS A 75 -16.61 12.01 7.12
C CYS A 75 -16.90 10.53 6.85
N GLU A 76 -17.05 9.72 7.91
CA GLU A 76 -17.25 8.27 7.76
C GLU A 76 -18.72 7.89 7.57
N VAL A 77 -19.65 8.50 8.35
CA VAL A 77 -21.04 8.05 8.35
C VAL A 77 -21.89 8.84 7.36
N PHE A 78 -21.78 10.20 7.36
CA PHE A 78 -22.65 11.01 6.50
C PHE A 78 -22.11 11.17 5.08
N LEU A 79 -20.80 11.38 4.92
CA LEU A 79 -20.18 11.58 3.62
C LEU A 79 -19.61 10.28 3.02
N ASN A 80 -19.43 9.25 3.85
CA ASN A 80 -18.82 7.98 3.48
C ASN A 80 -17.57 8.15 2.58
N LEU A 81 -16.66 9.05 3.00
CA LEU A 81 -15.50 9.45 2.18
C LEU A 81 -14.50 8.33 1.97
N PHE A 82 -14.48 7.36 2.88
CA PHE A 82 -13.49 6.28 2.89
C PHE A 82 -14.07 4.93 2.41
N GLY A 83 -15.40 4.84 2.28
CA GLY A 83 -16.08 3.58 1.95
C GLY A 83 -16.12 2.55 3.08
N VAL A 84 -15.20 2.63 4.03
CA VAL A 84 -15.05 1.76 5.21
C VAL A 84 -14.73 2.58 6.45
N PRO A 85 -15.05 2.08 7.66
CA PRO A 85 -14.63 2.72 8.91
C PRO A 85 -13.10 2.71 9.05
N LEU A 86 -12.52 3.84 9.46
CA LEU A 86 -11.10 3.92 9.75
C LEU A 86 -10.77 3.19 11.06
N GLU A 87 -9.54 2.71 11.20
CA GLU A 87 -9.09 2.03 12.41
C GLU A 87 -9.03 2.95 13.63
N LEU A 88 -9.20 2.37 14.83
CA LEU A 88 -9.16 3.07 16.12
C LEU A 88 -7.88 3.90 16.32
N ASP A 89 -6.76 3.44 15.81
CA ASP A 89 -5.50 4.18 15.88
C ASP A 89 -5.58 5.49 15.11
N THR A 90 -6.19 5.50 13.93
CA THR A 90 -6.42 6.71 13.15
C THR A 90 -7.33 7.68 13.88
N HIS A 91 -8.45 7.19 14.43
CA HIS A 91 -9.34 7.97 15.29
C HIS A 91 -8.59 8.57 16.48
N SER A 92 -7.73 7.78 17.12
CA SER A 92 -6.93 8.23 18.27
C SER A 92 -5.98 9.37 17.89
N TRP A 93 -5.27 9.27 16.77
CA TRP A 93 -4.40 10.34 16.26
C TRP A 93 -5.18 11.62 16.01
N VAL A 94 -6.35 11.54 15.37
CA VAL A 94 -7.20 12.70 15.07
C VAL A 94 -7.71 13.33 16.36
N VAL A 95 -8.29 12.53 17.28
CA VAL A 95 -8.87 13.04 18.54
C VAL A 95 -7.81 13.68 19.44
N ILE A 96 -6.65 13.05 19.61
CA ILE A 96 -5.55 13.58 20.44
C ILE A 96 -5.01 14.88 19.83
N SER A 97 -4.82 14.92 18.51
CA SER A 97 -4.34 16.12 17.83
C SER A 97 -5.30 17.30 17.97
N PHE A 98 -6.59 17.07 17.76
CA PHE A 98 -7.60 18.13 17.90
C PHE A 98 -7.79 18.59 19.34
N ALA A 99 -7.66 17.70 20.32
CA ALA A 99 -7.62 18.09 21.72
C ALA A 99 -6.42 19.02 22.01
N ALA A 100 -5.24 18.70 21.46
CA ALA A 100 -4.05 19.53 21.57
C ALA A 100 -4.21 20.88 20.85
N VAL A 101 -4.82 20.89 19.67
CA VAL A 101 -5.19 22.12 18.94
C VAL A 101 -6.16 22.96 19.77
N GLY A 102 -7.14 22.38 20.44
CA GLY A 102 -8.03 23.09 21.35
C GLY A 102 -7.28 23.85 22.44
N ILE A 103 -6.26 23.23 23.06
CA ILE A 103 -5.36 23.87 24.02
C ILE A 103 -4.58 25.04 23.38
N ALA A 104 -4.07 24.84 22.17
CA ALA A 104 -3.35 25.88 21.44
C ALA A 104 -4.28 27.08 21.13
N VAL A 105 -5.50 26.84 20.68
CA VAL A 105 -6.52 27.87 20.42
C VAL A 105 -6.84 28.68 21.68
N ALA A 106 -7.00 28.01 22.83
CA ALA A 106 -7.19 28.73 24.12
C ALA A 106 -6.03 29.69 24.39
N ASN A 107 -4.79 29.30 24.10
CA ASN A 107 -3.62 30.18 24.27
C ASN A 107 -3.60 31.32 23.23
N ILE A 108 -4.00 31.07 21.99
CA ILE A 108 -4.10 32.12 20.95
C ILE A 108 -5.11 33.18 21.36
N LEU A 109 -6.23 32.80 21.93
CA LEU A 109 -7.30 33.73 22.32
C LEU A 109 -6.99 34.53 23.58
N THR A 110 -6.32 33.89 24.57
CA THR A 110 -6.25 34.45 25.94
C THR A 110 -4.86 34.90 26.40
N SER A 111 -3.79 34.59 25.67
CA SER A 111 -2.41 34.80 26.12
C SER A 111 -1.76 36.08 25.54
N ARG A 112 -0.53 36.38 25.97
CA ARG A 112 0.31 37.46 25.42
C ARG A 112 0.77 37.13 23.99
N TRP A 113 1.13 38.11 23.18
CA TRP A 113 1.45 37.96 21.75
C TRP A 113 2.48 36.89 21.43
N TRP A 114 3.59 36.82 22.17
CA TRP A 114 4.63 35.83 21.98
C TRP A 114 4.13 34.39 22.22
N ARG A 115 3.23 34.23 23.23
CA ARG A 115 2.62 32.92 23.52
C ARG A 115 1.57 32.56 22.48
N LYS A 116 0.91 33.54 21.88
CA LYS A 116 0.03 33.33 20.70
C LYS A 116 0.83 32.83 19.52
N ALA A 117 2.00 33.43 19.23
CA ALA A 117 2.88 33.00 18.15
C ALA A 117 3.34 31.54 18.37
N ILE A 118 3.79 31.16 19.58
CA ILE A 118 4.16 29.80 19.92
C ILE A 118 2.98 28.83 19.76
N ALA A 119 1.78 29.22 20.20
CA ALA A 119 0.59 28.40 20.08
C ALA A 119 0.17 28.20 18.61
N SER A 120 0.37 29.20 17.75
CA SER A 120 0.13 29.06 16.31
C SER A 120 1.10 28.05 15.67
N VAL A 121 2.37 28.07 16.05
CA VAL A 121 3.36 27.04 15.62
C VAL A 121 2.97 25.66 16.16
N ALA A 122 2.45 25.61 17.41
CA ALA A 122 2.02 24.34 18.01
C ALA A 122 0.84 23.70 17.26
N VAL A 123 -0.09 24.48 16.69
CA VAL A 123 -1.17 23.95 15.85
C VAL A 123 -0.59 23.18 14.65
N ILE A 124 0.39 23.77 13.96
CA ILE A 124 1.05 23.14 12.81
C ILE A 124 1.77 21.87 13.26
N LEU A 125 2.47 21.93 14.41
CA LEU A 125 3.18 20.77 14.95
C LEU A 125 2.23 19.64 15.31
N PHE A 126 1.11 19.90 15.97
CA PHE A 126 0.14 18.88 16.39
C PHE A 126 -0.52 18.20 15.19
N LEU A 127 -0.95 18.98 14.20
CA LEU A 127 -1.52 18.45 12.96
C LEU A 127 -0.46 17.65 12.17
N GLY A 128 0.76 18.17 12.06
CA GLY A 128 1.87 17.47 11.43
C GLY A 128 2.22 16.17 12.13
N THR A 129 2.18 16.12 13.46
CA THR A 129 2.42 14.90 14.24
C THR A 129 1.36 13.84 13.96
N ALA A 130 0.08 14.22 13.93
CA ALA A 130 -0.99 13.27 13.59
C ALA A 130 -0.86 12.78 12.15
N THR A 131 -0.58 13.67 11.19
CA THR A 131 -0.35 13.28 9.80
C THR A 131 0.79 12.28 9.68
N LEU A 132 1.93 12.51 10.33
CA LEU A 132 3.07 11.59 10.33
C LEU A 132 2.76 10.27 11.03
N GLY A 133 2.02 10.30 12.16
CA GLY A 133 1.61 9.09 12.87
C GLY A 133 0.67 8.21 12.04
N ILE A 134 -0.33 8.79 11.40
CA ILE A 134 -1.23 8.10 10.49
C ILE A 134 -0.45 7.57 9.27
N ASN A 135 0.38 8.43 8.67
CA ASN A 135 1.23 8.01 7.54
C ASN A 135 2.13 6.82 7.89
N ALA A 136 2.75 6.83 9.07
CA ALA A 136 3.61 5.72 9.51
C ALA A 136 2.80 4.43 9.75
N GLY A 137 1.59 4.53 10.33
CA GLY A 137 0.71 3.39 10.56
C GLY A 137 0.32 2.69 9.26
N TYR A 138 -0.14 3.43 8.28
CA TYR A 138 -0.48 2.89 6.96
C TYR A 138 0.75 2.73 6.05
N GLY A 139 1.84 3.45 6.33
CA GLY A 139 3.05 3.46 5.50
C GLY A 139 2.79 3.95 4.09
N LEU A 140 1.97 5.00 3.96
CA LEU A 140 1.52 5.55 2.67
C LEU A 140 2.65 6.20 1.89
N ASN A 141 3.45 7.01 2.59
CA ASN A 141 4.58 7.73 2.02
C ASN A 141 5.83 7.37 2.80
N THR A 142 6.78 6.73 2.16
CA THR A 142 8.00 6.25 2.82
C THR A 142 9.01 7.37 3.09
N THR A 143 8.97 8.44 2.29
CA THR A 143 9.89 9.57 2.41
C THR A 143 9.16 10.91 2.51
N ALA A 144 9.87 11.91 3.01
CA ALA A 144 9.36 13.29 3.02
C ALA A 144 9.05 13.81 1.60
N ALA A 145 9.79 13.38 0.59
CA ALA A 145 9.51 13.70 -0.80
C ALA A 145 8.18 13.10 -1.27
N SER A 146 7.94 11.81 -1.00
CA SER A 146 6.69 11.15 -1.40
C SER A 146 5.47 11.78 -0.72
N LEU A 147 5.59 12.20 0.55
CA LEU A 147 4.54 12.95 1.24
C LEU A 147 4.22 14.31 0.56
N MET A 148 5.20 14.91 -0.09
CA MET A 148 5.04 16.16 -0.86
C MET A 148 4.64 15.91 -2.32
N GLY A 149 4.38 14.66 -2.72
CA GLY A 149 4.10 14.28 -4.10
C GLY A 149 5.34 14.35 -5.03
N ILE A 150 6.55 14.41 -4.47
CA ILE A 150 7.80 14.44 -5.23
C ILE A 150 8.32 13.02 -5.39
N ASN A 151 8.36 12.52 -6.62
CA ASN A 151 8.93 11.23 -6.93
C ASN A 151 10.47 11.33 -7.02
N ILE A 152 11.17 10.69 -6.08
CA ILE A 152 12.62 10.53 -6.18
C ILE A 152 12.87 9.25 -6.99
N ALA A 153 13.41 9.43 -8.19
CA ALA A 153 13.79 8.29 -9.01
C ALA A 153 15.06 7.63 -8.43
N HIS A 154 15.01 6.34 -8.26
CA HIS A 154 16.15 5.45 -8.01
C HIS A 154 16.29 4.52 -9.22
N PRO A 155 16.73 5.04 -10.40
CA PRO A 155 16.67 4.27 -11.63
C PRO A 155 17.44 2.97 -11.51
N LEU A 156 16.79 1.87 -11.88
CA LEU A 156 17.39 0.56 -11.94
C LEU A 156 17.94 0.32 -13.35
N SER A 157 19.21 -0.08 -13.44
CA SER A 157 19.77 -0.57 -14.70
C SER A 157 19.34 -2.02 -14.92
N ILE A 158 18.49 -2.22 -15.91
CA ILE A 158 18.03 -3.58 -16.28
C ILE A 158 19.11 -4.18 -17.17
N PRO A 159 19.69 -5.35 -16.83
CA PRO A 159 20.54 -6.05 -17.78
C PRO A 159 19.70 -6.42 -19.00
N LEU A 160 20.06 -5.88 -20.17
CA LEU A 160 19.43 -6.28 -21.43
C LEU A 160 19.80 -7.73 -21.69
N ALA A 161 18.79 -8.63 -21.69
CA ALA A 161 18.98 -9.97 -22.24
C ALA A 161 19.12 -9.79 -23.75
N ASP A 162 20.26 -10.22 -24.32
CA ASP A 162 20.38 -10.34 -25.77
C ASP A 162 19.27 -11.30 -26.26
N PRO A 163 18.49 -10.94 -27.28
CA PRO A 163 17.49 -11.84 -27.81
C PRO A 163 18.18 -13.11 -28.33
N THR A 164 17.97 -14.21 -27.62
CA THR A 164 18.49 -15.50 -28.05
C THR A 164 17.88 -15.82 -29.41
N PRO A 165 18.69 -16.11 -30.49
CA PRO A 165 18.13 -16.45 -31.78
C PRO A 165 17.27 -17.71 -31.63
N THR A 166 16.03 -17.63 -32.04
CA THR A 166 15.12 -18.78 -32.14
C THR A 166 15.76 -19.80 -33.08
N ALA A 167 16.28 -20.90 -32.53
CA ALA A 167 16.78 -22.00 -33.37
C ALA A 167 15.58 -22.65 -34.07
N ASP A 168 15.68 -22.80 -35.39
CA ASP A 168 14.71 -23.51 -36.21
C ASP A 168 14.49 -24.94 -35.67
N PRO A 169 13.25 -25.36 -35.43
CA PRO A 169 12.99 -26.70 -34.92
C PRO A 169 13.21 -27.76 -35.97
N THR A 170 14.32 -28.45 -35.89
CA THR A 170 14.45 -29.75 -36.56
C THR A 170 13.55 -30.76 -35.83
N PRO A 171 12.66 -31.51 -36.50
CA PRO A 171 11.75 -32.43 -35.84
C PRO A 171 12.50 -33.64 -35.32
N THR A 172 12.92 -33.59 -34.08
CA THR A 172 13.41 -34.73 -33.29
C THR A 172 12.34 -35.08 -32.26
N ALA A 173 12.21 -36.33 -31.86
CA ALA A 173 11.25 -36.80 -30.86
C ALA A 173 11.21 -35.85 -29.66
N PRO A 174 10.02 -35.56 -29.07
CA PRO A 174 9.89 -34.60 -28.00
C PRO A 174 10.88 -34.94 -26.87
N PRO A 175 11.76 -34.03 -26.47
CA PRO A 175 12.67 -34.26 -25.36
C PRO A 175 11.87 -34.50 -24.07
N PRO A 176 12.38 -35.32 -23.12
CA PRO A 176 11.75 -35.47 -21.83
C PRO A 176 11.53 -34.08 -21.21
N PRO A 177 10.42 -33.87 -20.45
CA PRO A 177 10.14 -32.57 -19.84
C PRO A 177 11.38 -32.13 -19.06
N PRO A 178 11.79 -30.85 -19.22
CA PRO A 178 12.97 -30.36 -18.54
C PRO A 178 12.76 -30.43 -17.01
N LYS A 179 13.82 -30.79 -16.28
CA LYS A 179 13.77 -30.75 -14.80
C LYS A 179 13.36 -29.37 -14.32
N PRO A 180 12.64 -29.24 -13.18
CA PRO A 180 12.26 -27.97 -12.60
C PRO A 180 13.46 -27.04 -12.43
N LEU A 181 13.23 -25.70 -12.49
CA LEU A 181 14.31 -24.71 -12.43
C LEU A 181 15.19 -24.88 -11.19
N TRP A 182 14.61 -25.09 -10.00
CA TRP A 182 15.35 -25.28 -8.75
C TRP A 182 16.31 -26.49 -8.76
N GLN A 183 16.09 -27.50 -9.62
CA GLN A 183 16.97 -28.65 -9.78
C GLN A 183 18.09 -28.41 -10.79
N ARG A 184 17.79 -27.67 -11.87
CA ARG A 184 18.75 -27.43 -12.96
C ARG A 184 19.61 -26.18 -12.74
N TRP A 185 19.18 -25.27 -11.87
CA TRP A 185 19.89 -24.05 -11.56
C TRP A 185 21.09 -24.29 -10.65
N THR A 186 22.23 -23.77 -11.08
CA THR A 186 23.45 -23.68 -10.28
C THR A 186 23.92 -22.24 -10.30
N PRO A 187 24.01 -21.56 -9.14
CA PRO A 187 24.47 -20.18 -9.08
C PRO A 187 25.88 -20.04 -9.66
N PRO A 188 26.14 -19.13 -10.58
CA PRO A 188 27.48 -18.87 -11.05
C PRO A 188 28.35 -18.18 -9.98
N ALA A 189 29.67 -18.35 -10.11
CA ALA A 189 30.60 -17.65 -9.23
C ALA A 189 30.42 -16.13 -9.36
N GLY A 190 30.40 -15.43 -8.22
CA GLY A 190 30.22 -13.96 -8.18
C GLY A 190 28.77 -13.47 -8.33
N MET A 191 27.79 -14.37 -8.31
CA MET A 191 26.39 -13.95 -8.24
C MET A 191 26.17 -13.05 -7.00
N PRO A 192 25.42 -11.92 -7.12
CA PRO A 192 25.08 -11.09 -5.97
C PRO A 192 24.35 -11.87 -4.89
N THR A 193 24.59 -11.50 -3.62
CA THR A 193 23.90 -12.12 -2.46
C THR A 193 22.52 -11.56 -2.20
N ALA A 194 22.21 -10.37 -2.73
CA ALA A 194 20.90 -9.73 -2.63
C ALA A 194 20.43 -9.24 -4.00
N GLY A 195 19.12 -9.15 -4.17
CA GLY A 195 18.51 -8.59 -5.37
C GLY A 195 18.71 -7.07 -5.47
N GLN A 196 18.42 -6.52 -6.63
CA GLN A 196 18.38 -5.08 -6.85
C GLN A 196 16.94 -4.58 -6.84
N TYR A 197 16.75 -3.39 -6.29
CA TYR A 197 15.45 -2.74 -6.18
C TYR A 197 15.57 -1.26 -6.55
N GLY A 198 14.70 -0.80 -7.45
CA GLY A 198 14.72 0.57 -7.92
C GLY A 198 13.49 0.94 -8.75
N THR A 199 13.52 2.13 -9.33
CA THR A 199 12.40 2.67 -10.10
C THR A 199 12.58 2.46 -11.59
N VAL A 200 11.45 2.23 -12.26
CA VAL A 200 11.34 2.17 -13.72
C VAL A 200 10.15 3.00 -14.20
N ALA A 201 10.28 3.62 -15.36
CA ALA A 201 9.18 4.30 -16.03
C ALA A 201 8.56 3.36 -17.07
N ILE A 202 7.26 3.11 -16.96
CA ILE A 202 6.52 2.32 -17.93
C ILE A 202 5.89 3.29 -18.94
N PRO A 203 6.18 3.19 -20.24
CA PRO A 203 5.54 4.02 -21.25
C PRO A 203 4.01 3.73 -21.28
N ASN A 204 3.22 4.80 -21.37
CA ASN A 204 1.75 4.74 -21.40
C ASN A 204 1.19 4.97 -22.83
N THR A 205 1.86 4.43 -23.83
CA THR A 205 1.58 4.71 -25.24
C THR A 205 0.21 4.24 -25.72
N ALA A 206 -0.30 3.16 -25.13
CA ALA A 206 -1.63 2.64 -25.47
C ALA A 206 -2.72 3.26 -24.59
N SER A 207 -2.48 3.36 -23.28
CA SER A 207 -3.51 3.80 -22.32
C SER A 207 -3.63 5.32 -22.21
N GLY A 208 -2.51 6.04 -22.37
CA GLY A 208 -2.43 7.45 -21.98
C GLY A 208 -2.56 7.68 -20.47
N PHE A 209 -2.58 6.63 -19.66
CA PHE A 209 -2.73 6.73 -18.20
C PHE A 209 -1.43 7.27 -17.57
N VAL A 210 -1.55 8.32 -16.78
CA VAL A 210 -0.39 8.97 -16.13
C VAL A 210 -0.12 8.28 -14.81
N ALA A 211 0.64 7.19 -14.86
CA ALA A 211 1.10 6.45 -13.69
C ALA A 211 2.34 7.10 -13.07
N ARG A 212 2.50 6.95 -11.75
CA ARG A 212 3.76 7.21 -11.05
C ARG A 212 4.81 6.17 -11.45
N LEU A 213 6.09 6.40 -11.10
CA LEU A 213 7.15 5.43 -11.35
C LEU A 213 6.82 4.08 -10.70
N ALA A 214 6.97 3.01 -11.46
CA ALA A 214 6.90 1.65 -10.94
C ALA A 214 8.19 1.30 -10.18
N TYR A 215 8.09 0.36 -9.24
CA TYR A 215 9.25 -0.23 -8.55
C TYR A 215 9.48 -1.65 -9.03
N LEU A 216 10.72 -1.94 -9.36
CA LEU A 216 11.15 -3.23 -9.87
C LEU A 216 12.15 -3.87 -8.89
N TYR A 217 11.89 -5.10 -8.49
CA TYR A 217 12.84 -5.96 -7.81
C TYR A 217 13.32 -7.04 -8.78
N LEU A 218 14.65 -7.17 -8.89
CA LEU A 218 15.34 -8.25 -9.62
C LEU A 218 16.05 -9.14 -8.60
N PRO A 219 15.71 -10.45 -8.51
CA PRO A 219 16.39 -11.36 -7.60
C PRO A 219 17.85 -11.61 -8.03
N PRO A 220 18.72 -12.13 -7.15
CA PRO A 220 20.13 -12.40 -7.48
C PRO A 220 20.33 -13.18 -8.79
N ALA A 221 19.48 -14.17 -9.07
CA ALA A 221 19.55 -14.96 -10.30
C ALA A 221 19.24 -14.14 -11.58
N ALA A 222 18.55 -13.02 -11.48
CA ALA A 222 18.31 -12.12 -12.62
C ALA A 222 19.50 -11.20 -12.92
N LEU A 223 20.50 -11.14 -12.03
CA LEU A 223 21.61 -10.17 -12.09
C LEU A 223 22.93 -10.80 -12.57
N VAL A 224 22.88 -12.03 -13.06
CA VAL A 224 24.03 -12.73 -13.62
C VAL A 224 24.14 -12.50 -15.13
N ALA A 225 25.27 -12.86 -15.73
CA ALA A 225 25.50 -12.64 -17.17
C ALA A 225 24.55 -13.46 -18.06
N ASP A 226 24.15 -14.65 -17.62
CA ASP A 226 23.20 -15.53 -18.32
C ASP A 226 22.07 -15.91 -17.34
N PRO A 227 21.10 -15.01 -17.15
CA PRO A 227 20.02 -15.22 -16.19
C PRO A 227 19.03 -16.27 -16.71
N PRO A 228 18.50 -17.15 -15.84
CA PRO A 228 17.40 -18.02 -16.25
C PRO A 228 16.13 -17.19 -16.47
N PRO A 229 15.19 -17.61 -17.32
CA PRO A 229 13.87 -17.00 -17.36
C PRO A 229 13.16 -17.23 -16.01
N LEU A 230 12.70 -16.15 -15.38
CA LEU A 230 12.12 -16.15 -14.03
C LEU A 230 10.63 -15.85 -14.06
N PRO A 231 9.85 -16.34 -13.10
CA PRO A 231 8.45 -15.94 -12.95
C PRO A 231 8.35 -14.45 -12.55
N ILE A 232 7.17 -13.88 -12.83
CA ILE A 232 6.88 -12.49 -12.48
C ILE A 232 5.66 -12.38 -11.56
N LEU A 233 5.76 -11.47 -10.60
CA LEU A 233 4.66 -10.97 -9.79
C LEU A 233 4.45 -9.49 -10.09
N ILE A 234 3.32 -9.16 -10.71
CA ILE A 234 2.88 -7.77 -10.89
C ILE A 234 2.07 -7.39 -9.65
N MET A 235 2.52 -6.37 -8.93
CA MET A 235 1.90 -5.93 -7.68
C MET A 235 1.28 -4.54 -7.82
N MET A 236 0.18 -4.33 -7.11
CA MET A 236 -0.51 -3.04 -6.97
C MET A 236 -0.73 -2.73 -5.51
N MET A 237 -0.52 -1.48 -5.10
CA MET A 237 -0.61 -1.08 -3.70
C MET A 237 -1.95 -0.44 -3.39
N GLY A 238 -2.28 -0.30 -2.10
CA GLY A 238 -3.53 0.31 -1.66
C GLY A 238 -3.60 1.82 -1.91
N GLN A 239 -4.81 2.35 -1.96
CA GLN A 239 -5.06 3.79 -1.99
C GLN A 239 -5.09 4.33 -0.54
N PRO A 240 -4.50 5.50 -0.27
CA PRO A 240 -3.81 6.48 -1.14
C PRO A 240 -2.31 6.21 -1.35
N GLY A 241 -1.81 5.04 -1.00
CA GLY A 241 -0.40 4.66 -1.13
C GLY A 241 0.12 4.64 -2.57
N GLY A 242 1.31 4.09 -2.75
CA GLY A 242 1.96 4.03 -4.04
C GLY A 242 2.97 2.89 -4.15
N PRO A 243 3.57 2.72 -5.34
CA PRO A 243 4.50 1.63 -5.61
C PRO A 243 5.72 1.56 -4.68
N ASP A 244 6.14 2.69 -4.10
CA ASP A 244 7.24 2.79 -3.13
C ASP A 244 7.00 1.98 -1.86
N SER A 245 5.75 1.68 -1.51
CA SER A 245 5.38 0.84 -0.38
C SER A 245 5.83 -0.62 -0.53
N SER A 246 6.21 -1.07 -1.73
CA SER A 246 6.74 -2.41 -1.98
C SER A 246 8.11 -2.66 -1.31
N GLY A 247 8.83 -1.61 -0.92
CA GLY A 247 10.05 -1.75 -0.11
C GLY A 247 9.84 -2.50 1.21
N LYS A 248 8.61 -2.59 1.74
CA LYS A 248 8.29 -3.24 3.01
C LYS A 248 8.51 -4.76 3.01
N PHE A 249 8.40 -5.41 1.86
CA PHE A 249 8.64 -6.85 1.74
C PHE A 249 9.96 -7.21 1.04
N LEU A 250 10.82 -6.23 0.76
CA LEU A 250 12.12 -6.42 0.11
C LEU A 250 13.04 -7.38 0.88
N THR A 251 13.11 -7.25 2.21
CA THR A 251 13.89 -8.14 3.06
C THR A 251 13.43 -9.58 2.92
N ASN A 252 12.12 -9.81 2.84
CA ASN A 252 11.56 -11.14 2.66
C ASN A 252 11.87 -11.72 1.28
N LEU A 253 11.78 -10.92 0.21
CA LEU A 253 12.17 -11.34 -1.14
C LEU A 253 13.63 -11.79 -1.17
N ASN A 254 14.55 -11.04 -0.55
CA ASN A 254 15.95 -11.40 -0.47
C ASN A 254 16.19 -12.68 0.35
N SER A 255 15.51 -12.83 1.49
CA SER A 255 15.63 -14.05 2.32
C SER A 255 15.11 -15.30 1.59
N LEU A 256 14.00 -15.18 0.87
CA LEU A 256 13.47 -16.29 0.06
C LEU A 256 14.43 -16.63 -1.11
N ALA A 257 14.99 -15.61 -1.77
CA ALA A 257 15.95 -15.84 -2.85
C ALA A 257 17.23 -16.51 -2.31
N GLU A 258 17.77 -16.06 -1.19
CA GLU A 258 18.93 -16.68 -0.52
C GLU A 258 18.67 -18.15 -0.20
N ALA A 259 17.52 -18.47 0.40
CA ALA A 259 17.12 -19.85 0.72
C ALA A 259 16.98 -20.75 -0.53
N ASN A 260 16.77 -20.14 -1.71
CA ASN A 260 16.57 -20.85 -2.98
C ASN A 260 17.69 -20.57 -4.00
N LYS A 261 18.95 -20.48 -3.56
CA LYS A 261 20.13 -20.33 -4.42
C LYS A 261 20.09 -19.08 -5.32
N GLY A 262 19.53 -17.99 -4.82
CA GLY A 262 19.35 -16.74 -5.54
C GLY A 262 18.11 -16.70 -6.46
N LEU A 263 17.37 -17.81 -6.59
CA LEU A 263 16.13 -17.85 -7.34
C LEU A 263 15.01 -17.11 -6.60
N GLY A 264 14.28 -16.30 -7.33
CA GLY A 264 13.12 -15.55 -6.83
C GLY A 264 12.30 -15.03 -8.02
N PRO A 265 11.07 -14.59 -7.79
CA PRO A 265 10.31 -13.90 -8.82
C PRO A 265 10.91 -12.52 -9.10
N ILE A 266 10.78 -12.06 -10.34
CA ILE A 266 10.82 -10.63 -10.64
C ILE A 266 9.55 -10.03 -10.07
N VAL A 267 9.66 -8.93 -9.31
CA VAL A 267 8.47 -8.24 -8.76
C VAL A 267 8.41 -6.84 -9.33
N LEU A 268 7.32 -6.55 -10.05
CA LEU A 268 7.06 -5.24 -10.63
C LEU A 268 5.85 -4.62 -9.94
N THR A 269 6.08 -3.63 -9.08
CA THR A 269 5.00 -2.90 -8.40
C THR A 269 4.63 -1.68 -9.23
N ILE A 270 3.44 -1.71 -9.80
CA ILE A 270 2.91 -0.68 -10.69
C ILE A 270 1.97 0.28 -9.96
N ASP A 271 1.67 1.39 -10.59
CA ASP A 271 0.74 2.40 -10.08
C ASP A 271 -0.59 2.36 -10.83
N GLN A 272 -1.62 1.84 -10.19
CA GLN A 272 -2.97 1.76 -10.76
C GLN A 272 -3.85 2.98 -10.43
N ILE A 273 -3.40 3.90 -9.57
CA ILE A 273 -4.22 5.04 -9.16
C ILE A 273 -3.73 6.39 -9.71
N GLY A 274 -2.49 6.50 -10.19
CA GLY A 274 -1.89 7.71 -10.73
C GLY A 274 -1.60 8.81 -9.69
N SER A 275 -2.51 9.02 -8.75
CA SER A 275 -2.39 10.01 -7.69
C SER A 275 -3.05 9.51 -6.40
N PRO A 276 -2.51 9.86 -5.21
CA PRO A 276 -3.09 9.47 -3.92
C PRO A 276 -4.56 9.88 -3.73
N THR A 277 -4.99 10.97 -4.38
CA THR A 277 -6.35 11.51 -4.26
C THR A 277 -7.31 11.01 -5.34
N GLN A 278 -6.83 10.16 -6.25
CA GLN A 278 -7.63 9.60 -7.34
C GLN A 278 -7.83 8.10 -7.13
N ASN A 279 -9.00 7.63 -7.54
CA ASN A 279 -9.28 6.22 -7.74
C ASN A 279 -9.92 6.09 -9.12
N PRO A 280 -9.15 5.75 -10.17
CA PRO A 280 -9.69 5.57 -11.51
C PRO A 280 -10.41 4.24 -11.68
N LEU A 281 -10.45 3.40 -10.63
CA LEU A 281 -10.85 2.01 -10.67
C LEU A 281 -9.90 1.16 -11.52
N CYS A 282 -10.08 -0.15 -11.56
CA CYS A 282 -9.22 -1.05 -12.37
C CYS A 282 -9.88 -1.43 -13.70
N ILE A 283 -10.48 -0.44 -14.33
CA ILE A 283 -11.15 -0.49 -15.61
C ILE A 283 -10.71 0.66 -16.51
N ASP A 284 -11.10 0.64 -17.76
CA ASP A 284 -11.05 1.83 -18.62
C ASP A 284 -12.33 2.66 -18.41
N SER A 285 -12.13 3.90 -17.99
CA SER A 285 -13.22 4.81 -17.65
C SER A 285 -12.82 6.26 -17.93
N PRO A 286 -13.75 7.22 -17.85
CA PRO A 286 -13.41 8.64 -17.93
C PRO A 286 -12.41 9.11 -16.86
N ARG A 287 -12.16 8.29 -15.82
CA ARG A 287 -11.23 8.58 -14.74
C ARG A 287 -9.79 8.12 -15.03
N GLY A 288 -9.60 7.26 -16.04
CA GLY A 288 -8.32 6.72 -16.49
C GLY A 288 -8.47 5.36 -17.17
N ASN A 289 -7.58 5.06 -18.11
CA ASN A 289 -7.57 3.78 -18.84
C ASN A 289 -6.66 2.78 -18.14
N VAL A 290 -7.01 2.40 -16.90
CA VAL A 290 -6.16 1.54 -16.07
C VAL A 290 -6.11 0.11 -16.58
N HIS A 291 -7.23 -0.42 -17.10
CA HIS A 291 -7.23 -1.74 -17.71
C HIS A 291 -6.26 -1.81 -18.89
N THR A 292 -6.32 -0.85 -19.81
CA THR A 292 -5.39 -0.77 -20.96
C THR A 292 -3.96 -0.56 -20.48
N TYR A 293 -3.71 0.24 -19.45
CA TYR A 293 -2.38 0.41 -18.88
C TYR A 293 -1.81 -0.91 -18.38
N VAL A 294 -2.55 -1.66 -17.55
CA VAL A 294 -2.06 -2.93 -17.00
C VAL A 294 -1.92 -3.99 -18.09
N MET A 295 -2.94 -4.19 -18.90
CA MET A 295 -3.00 -5.31 -19.85
C MET A 295 -2.25 -5.06 -21.15
N THR A 296 -1.92 -3.82 -21.47
CA THR A 296 -1.17 -3.50 -22.69
C THR A 296 0.19 -2.88 -22.37
N ASP A 297 0.22 -1.72 -21.71
CA ASP A 297 1.50 -1.01 -21.52
C ASP A 297 2.43 -1.77 -20.58
N VAL A 298 1.93 -2.25 -19.42
CA VAL A 298 2.72 -3.01 -18.44
C VAL A 298 3.16 -4.37 -19.01
N ILE A 299 2.23 -5.14 -19.61
CA ILE A 299 2.57 -6.46 -20.19
C ILE A 299 3.61 -6.31 -21.29
N ASN A 300 3.47 -5.32 -22.18
CA ASN A 300 4.44 -5.05 -23.22
C ASN A 300 5.80 -4.64 -22.65
N TYR A 301 5.83 -3.78 -21.63
CA TYR A 301 7.05 -3.41 -20.94
C TYR A 301 7.77 -4.64 -20.38
N VAL A 302 7.05 -5.53 -19.67
CA VAL A 302 7.60 -6.75 -19.10
C VAL A 302 8.22 -7.63 -20.19
N ARG A 303 7.48 -7.90 -21.26
CA ARG A 303 7.95 -8.78 -22.36
C ARG A 303 9.14 -8.21 -23.12
N GLN A 304 9.27 -6.90 -23.19
CA GLN A 304 10.36 -6.25 -23.96
C GLN A 304 11.62 -6.01 -23.14
N HIS A 305 11.51 -5.90 -21.80
CA HIS A 305 12.62 -5.45 -20.97
C HIS A 305 13.06 -6.44 -19.90
N LEU A 306 12.25 -7.46 -19.58
CA LEU A 306 12.52 -8.39 -18.50
C LEU A 306 12.63 -9.82 -19.02
N HIS A 307 13.59 -10.59 -18.51
CA HIS A 307 13.74 -11.99 -18.88
C HIS A 307 12.81 -12.88 -18.04
N VAL A 308 11.53 -12.85 -18.39
CA VAL A 308 10.46 -13.58 -17.70
C VAL A 308 10.17 -14.93 -18.38
N ALA A 309 9.80 -15.92 -17.57
CA ALA A 309 9.40 -17.22 -18.05
C ALA A 309 8.05 -17.16 -18.78
N ASP A 310 7.97 -17.86 -19.91
CA ASP A 310 6.74 -17.94 -20.69
C ASP A 310 5.65 -18.75 -19.99
N GLY A 311 4.42 -18.53 -20.44
CA GLY A 311 3.25 -19.25 -19.97
C GLY A 311 2.65 -18.65 -18.68
N ARG A 312 1.31 -18.63 -18.64
CA ARG A 312 0.52 -18.00 -17.60
C ARG A 312 0.83 -18.50 -16.17
N LEU A 313 1.31 -19.73 -16.01
CA LEU A 313 1.64 -20.28 -14.69
C LEU A 313 2.82 -19.59 -14.02
N ASN A 314 3.67 -18.92 -14.81
CA ASN A 314 4.80 -18.12 -14.35
C ASN A 314 4.43 -16.65 -14.09
N TRP A 315 3.19 -16.26 -14.35
CA TRP A 315 2.70 -14.89 -14.19
C TRP A 315 1.67 -14.84 -13.08
N ALA A 316 1.95 -14.04 -12.06
CA ALA A 316 1.00 -13.75 -11.00
C ALA A 316 0.68 -12.25 -10.98
N ILE A 317 -0.55 -11.95 -10.59
CA ILE A 317 -0.99 -10.61 -10.26
C ILE A 317 -1.34 -10.55 -8.79
N GLY A 318 -0.90 -9.51 -8.10
CA GLY A 318 -1.17 -9.35 -6.68
C GLY A 318 -1.42 -7.91 -6.31
N GLY A 319 -1.96 -7.71 -5.12
CA GLY A 319 -2.18 -6.37 -4.62
C GLY A 319 -2.67 -6.35 -3.19
N TYR A 320 -2.65 -5.13 -2.64
CA TYR A 320 -3.11 -4.84 -1.29
C TYR A 320 -4.27 -3.85 -1.33
N SER A 321 -5.34 -4.11 -0.55
CA SER A 321 -6.48 -3.21 -0.42
C SER A 321 -7.10 -2.90 -1.80
N ASN A 322 -7.19 -1.65 -2.24
CA ASN A 322 -7.56 -1.28 -3.61
C ASN A 322 -6.75 -2.05 -4.68
N GLY A 323 -5.44 -2.22 -4.49
CA GLY A 323 -4.63 -3.04 -5.38
C GLY A 323 -5.00 -4.53 -5.34
N GLY A 324 -5.52 -5.04 -4.21
CA GLY A 324 -6.05 -6.39 -4.05
C GLY A 324 -7.32 -6.60 -4.88
N GLU A 325 -8.25 -5.65 -4.85
CA GLU A 325 -9.42 -5.63 -5.74
C GLU A 325 -8.99 -5.69 -7.21
N CYS A 326 -8.04 -4.83 -7.58
CA CYS A 326 -7.49 -4.83 -8.93
C CYS A 326 -6.89 -6.18 -9.31
N ALA A 327 -6.12 -6.80 -8.42
CA ALA A 327 -5.52 -8.10 -8.67
C ALA A 327 -6.57 -9.20 -8.84
N LEU A 328 -7.61 -9.21 -8.01
CA LEU A 328 -8.73 -10.12 -8.10
C LEU A 328 -9.49 -9.91 -9.43
N SER A 329 -9.76 -8.66 -9.79
CA SER A 329 -10.44 -8.27 -11.02
C SER A 329 -9.66 -8.68 -12.27
N PHE A 330 -8.37 -8.33 -12.36
CA PHE A 330 -7.52 -8.70 -13.50
C PHE A 330 -7.30 -10.21 -13.59
N GLY A 331 -7.03 -10.89 -12.48
CA GLY A 331 -6.86 -12.34 -12.46
C GLY A 331 -8.10 -13.09 -12.89
N ALA A 332 -9.28 -12.64 -12.45
CA ALA A 332 -10.56 -13.23 -12.86
C ALA A 332 -10.86 -13.02 -14.34
N LYS A 333 -10.55 -11.83 -14.90
CA LYS A 333 -10.80 -11.48 -16.31
C LYS A 333 -9.80 -12.09 -17.27
N HIS A 334 -8.55 -12.25 -16.85
CA HIS A 334 -7.43 -12.63 -17.73
C HIS A 334 -6.72 -13.90 -17.28
N PRO A 335 -7.44 -15.04 -17.14
CA PRO A 335 -6.83 -16.33 -16.75
C PRO A 335 -5.91 -16.89 -17.84
N ASP A 336 -5.93 -16.34 -19.04
CA ASP A 336 -5.01 -16.62 -20.13
C ASP A 336 -3.61 -15.98 -19.93
N VAL A 337 -3.54 -14.90 -19.17
CA VAL A 337 -2.30 -14.17 -18.84
C VAL A 337 -1.78 -14.56 -17.46
N PHE A 338 -2.65 -14.58 -16.46
CA PHE A 338 -2.27 -14.81 -15.06
C PHE A 338 -2.71 -16.21 -14.60
N GLY A 339 -1.76 -17.00 -14.12
CA GLY A 339 -2.03 -18.30 -13.51
C GLY A 339 -2.22 -18.23 -11.99
N SER A 340 -1.90 -17.09 -11.38
CA SER A 340 -2.03 -16.94 -9.93
C SER A 340 -2.46 -15.52 -9.53
N ILE A 341 -3.24 -15.46 -8.45
CA ILE A 341 -3.67 -14.22 -7.78
C ILE A 341 -3.11 -14.22 -6.36
N LEU A 342 -2.58 -13.08 -5.90
CA LEU A 342 -2.22 -12.82 -4.51
C LEU A 342 -2.99 -11.60 -4.02
N ASP A 343 -4.07 -11.83 -3.32
CA ASP A 343 -4.93 -10.81 -2.74
C ASP A 343 -4.59 -10.59 -1.26
N VAL A 344 -4.17 -9.39 -0.92
CA VAL A 344 -3.81 -8.99 0.45
C VAL A 344 -4.84 -7.99 0.94
N SER A 345 -5.78 -8.42 1.78
CA SER A 345 -6.86 -7.58 2.32
C SER A 345 -7.54 -6.74 1.24
N GLY A 346 -7.84 -7.35 0.08
CA GLY A 346 -8.45 -6.67 -1.06
C GLY A 346 -9.94 -6.44 -0.88
N GLU A 347 -10.45 -5.42 -1.56
CA GLU A 347 -11.89 -5.20 -1.75
C GLU A 347 -12.43 -6.20 -2.78
N ILE A 348 -13.71 -6.56 -2.69
CA ILE A 348 -14.34 -7.51 -3.63
C ILE A 348 -15.09 -6.82 -4.79
N SER A 349 -15.03 -5.51 -4.84
CA SER A 349 -15.70 -4.72 -5.88
C SER A 349 -15.03 -3.37 -6.09
N PRO A 350 -15.02 -2.84 -7.32
CA PRO A 350 -14.62 -1.46 -7.57
C PRO A 350 -15.44 -0.49 -6.71
N SER A 351 -14.78 0.45 -6.01
CA SER A 351 -15.47 1.35 -5.09
C SER A 351 -15.01 2.81 -5.20
N LEU A 352 -15.99 3.73 -5.25
CA LEU A 352 -15.83 5.17 -5.07
C LEU A 352 -16.71 5.63 -3.89
N GLY A 353 -16.66 4.89 -2.79
CA GLY A 353 -17.48 5.07 -1.60
C GLY A 353 -18.76 4.24 -1.67
N SER A 354 -19.89 4.77 -2.12
CA SER A 354 -21.10 3.98 -2.28
C SER A 354 -21.21 3.32 -3.66
N VAL A 355 -21.96 2.22 -3.75
CA VAL A 355 -22.27 1.55 -5.03
C VAL A 355 -22.88 2.53 -6.03
N GLU A 356 -23.82 3.39 -5.60
CA GLU A 356 -24.46 4.38 -6.45
C GLU A 356 -23.45 5.43 -6.95
N SER A 357 -22.59 5.92 -6.07
CA SER A 357 -21.49 6.83 -6.43
C SER A 357 -20.57 6.20 -7.47
N THR A 358 -20.20 4.93 -7.25
CA THR A 358 -19.33 4.18 -8.16
C THR A 358 -19.96 4.02 -9.54
N ILE A 359 -21.24 3.63 -9.61
CA ILE A 359 -21.98 3.52 -10.88
C ILE A 359 -22.02 4.85 -11.61
N ASN A 360 -22.36 5.93 -10.90
CA ASN A 360 -22.49 7.24 -11.52
C ASN A 360 -21.15 7.80 -12.01
N LEU A 361 -20.11 7.73 -11.19
CA LEU A 361 -18.81 8.35 -11.47
C LEU A 361 -17.86 7.47 -12.29
N GLY A 362 -17.94 6.16 -12.12
CA GLY A 362 -17.06 5.20 -12.80
C GLY A 362 -17.67 4.63 -14.08
N PHE A 363 -19.00 4.47 -14.11
CA PHE A 363 -19.71 3.76 -15.18
C PHE A 363 -20.76 4.62 -15.89
N GLY A 364 -20.76 5.94 -15.66
CA GLY A 364 -21.67 6.87 -16.31
C GLY A 364 -23.16 6.57 -16.06
N GLY A 365 -23.49 6.00 -14.90
CA GLY A 365 -24.85 5.57 -14.53
C GLY A 365 -25.24 4.16 -15.05
N ASN A 366 -24.34 3.45 -15.73
CA ASN A 366 -24.62 2.14 -16.31
C ASN A 366 -24.44 1.01 -15.26
N ARG A 367 -25.54 0.66 -14.59
CA ARG A 367 -25.57 -0.42 -13.59
C ARG A 367 -25.16 -1.78 -14.16
N SER A 368 -25.60 -2.10 -15.38
CA SER A 368 -25.29 -3.40 -16.00
C SER A 368 -23.78 -3.55 -16.29
N GLN A 369 -23.12 -2.45 -16.68
CA GLN A 369 -21.69 -2.44 -16.89
C GLN A 369 -20.93 -2.62 -15.56
N TYR A 370 -21.36 -1.93 -14.49
CA TYR A 370 -20.81 -2.13 -13.16
C TYR A 370 -20.93 -3.59 -12.69
N ASP A 371 -22.15 -4.18 -12.80
CA ASP A 371 -22.41 -5.55 -12.38
C ASP A 371 -21.56 -6.58 -13.16
N ALA A 372 -21.26 -6.29 -14.43
CA ALA A 372 -20.40 -7.14 -15.27
C ALA A 372 -18.93 -7.06 -14.91
N GLU A 373 -18.48 -5.95 -14.30
CA GLU A 373 -17.10 -5.73 -13.87
C GLU A 373 -16.81 -6.32 -12.48
N LEU A 374 -17.83 -6.73 -11.72
CA LEU A 374 -17.63 -7.31 -10.40
C LEU A 374 -16.88 -8.65 -10.49
N PRO A 375 -15.73 -8.82 -9.78
CA PRO A 375 -14.97 -10.06 -9.79
C PRO A 375 -15.82 -11.30 -9.47
N LEU A 376 -16.73 -11.19 -8.50
CA LEU A 376 -17.64 -12.27 -8.10
C LEU A 376 -18.60 -12.67 -9.23
N THR A 377 -19.10 -11.69 -10.02
CA THR A 377 -19.93 -11.96 -11.19
C THR A 377 -19.15 -12.67 -12.29
N ILE A 378 -17.90 -12.25 -12.51
CA ILE A 378 -17.01 -12.86 -13.50
C ILE A 378 -16.70 -14.30 -13.11
N MET A 379 -16.33 -14.55 -11.85
CA MET A 379 -16.03 -15.89 -11.34
C MET A 379 -17.26 -16.82 -11.41
N LYS A 380 -18.46 -16.30 -11.14
CA LYS A 380 -19.71 -17.08 -11.28
C LYS A 380 -19.93 -17.62 -12.69
N ASN A 381 -19.49 -16.87 -13.70
CA ASN A 381 -19.72 -17.17 -15.12
C ASN A 381 -18.50 -17.82 -15.82
N THR A 382 -17.39 -18.00 -15.11
CA THR A 382 -16.13 -18.52 -15.66
C THR A 382 -15.71 -19.79 -14.92
N ARG A 383 -15.07 -20.73 -15.62
CA ARG A 383 -14.40 -21.88 -15.01
C ARG A 383 -12.90 -21.76 -15.18
N TYR A 384 -12.19 -21.92 -14.10
CA TYR A 384 -10.74 -21.76 -14.05
C TYR A 384 -10.08 -23.13 -13.91
N ALA A 385 -9.30 -23.51 -14.91
CA ALA A 385 -8.46 -24.69 -14.84
C ALA A 385 -7.05 -24.29 -14.39
N ASP A 386 -6.52 -24.96 -13.39
CA ASP A 386 -5.14 -24.75 -12.89
C ASP A 386 -4.82 -23.25 -12.61
N MET A 387 -5.71 -22.60 -11.88
CA MET A 387 -5.50 -21.25 -11.37
C MET A 387 -5.40 -21.28 -9.84
N LEU A 388 -4.45 -20.55 -9.29
CA LEU A 388 -4.20 -20.44 -7.87
C LEU A 388 -4.62 -19.06 -7.38
N ALA A 389 -5.42 -18.99 -6.31
CA ALA A 389 -5.78 -17.73 -5.65
C ALA A 389 -5.40 -17.79 -4.17
N ILE A 390 -4.60 -16.84 -3.73
CA ILE A 390 -4.13 -16.72 -2.35
C ILE A 390 -4.77 -15.48 -1.75
N PHE A 391 -5.54 -15.66 -0.67
CA PHE A 391 -6.21 -14.59 0.05
C PHE A 391 -5.59 -14.43 1.43
N THR A 392 -5.07 -13.26 1.74
CA THR A 392 -4.47 -12.97 3.04
C THR A 392 -5.17 -11.80 3.70
N SER A 393 -5.37 -11.86 5.02
CA SER A 393 -5.86 -10.72 5.81
C SER A 393 -5.41 -10.82 7.26
N GLY A 394 -5.64 -9.79 8.03
CA GLY A 394 -5.37 -9.79 9.46
C GLY A 394 -6.56 -10.27 10.28
N SER A 395 -6.31 -10.82 11.48
CA SER A 395 -7.39 -11.18 12.42
C SER A 395 -8.08 -9.95 13.03
N ASN A 396 -7.44 -8.78 12.98
CA ASN A 396 -8.02 -7.51 13.39
C ASN A 396 -8.61 -6.71 12.21
N ASP A 397 -8.46 -7.22 11.00
CA ASP A 397 -9.02 -6.65 9.77
C ASP A 397 -10.37 -7.33 9.47
N HIS A 398 -11.38 -6.99 10.28
CA HIS A 398 -12.67 -7.69 10.23
C HIS A 398 -13.43 -7.44 8.92
N TYR A 399 -13.34 -6.25 8.36
CA TYR A 399 -14.06 -5.89 7.14
C TYR A 399 -13.50 -6.64 5.93
N TYR A 400 -12.23 -6.44 5.62
CA TYR A 400 -11.58 -7.08 4.46
C TYR A 400 -11.32 -8.57 4.69
N GLY A 401 -11.24 -9.01 5.95
CA GLY A 401 -11.22 -10.43 6.29
C GLY A 401 -12.50 -11.14 5.86
N ALA A 402 -13.66 -10.53 6.10
CA ALA A 402 -14.95 -11.08 5.65
C ALA A 402 -15.08 -11.03 4.10
N GLU A 403 -14.59 -9.99 3.46
CA GLU A 403 -14.56 -9.91 2.00
C GLU A 403 -13.65 -10.98 1.39
N ALA A 404 -12.47 -11.21 1.98
CA ALA A 404 -11.56 -12.28 1.55
C ALA A 404 -12.20 -13.69 1.66
N ASP A 405 -13.01 -13.94 2.71
CA ASP A 405 -13.73 -15.21 2.86
C ASP A 405 -14.79 -15.38 1.75
N VAL A 406 -15.49 -14.31 1.36
CA VAL A 406 -16.45 -14.31 0.24
C VAL A 406 -15.73 -14.51 -1.10
N ALA A 407 -14.61 -13.83 -1.32
CA ALA A 407 -13.81 -13.97 -2.54
C ALA A 407 -13.23 -15.38 -2.69
N GLU A 408 -12.70 -15.96 -1.59
CA GLU A 408 -12.21 -17.33 -1.60
C GLU A 408 -13.30 -18.32 -1.96
N ALA A 409 -14.48 -18.23 -1.33
CA ALA A 409 -15.60 -19.12 -1.63
C ALA A 409 -16.03 -19.05 -3.09
N ALA A 410 -16.06 -17.85 -3.68
CA ALA A 410 -16.38 -17.64 -5.09
C ALA A 410 -15.30 -18.24 -6.00
N ALA A 411 -14.02 -18.06 -5.68
CA ALA A 411 -12.89 -18.63 -6.43
C ALA A 411 -12.91 -20.16 -6.40
N GLN A 412 -13.17 -20.78 -5.23
CA GLN A 412 -13.34 -22.24 -5.09
C GLN A 412 -14.51 -22.75 -5.92
N ALA A 413 -15.67 -22.09 -5.84
CA ALA A 413 -16.83 -22.45 -6.65
C ALA A 413 -16.58 -22.34 -8.15
N ALA A 414 -15.70 -21.43 -8.58
CA ALA A 414 -15.27 -21.25 -9.95
C ALA A 414 -14.20 -22.26 -10.43
N GLY A 415 -13.62 -23.07 -9.53
CA GLY A 415 -12.65 -24.11 -9.83
C GLY A 415 -11.19 -23.71 -9.62
N MET A 416 -10.91 -22.60 -8.94
CA MET A 416 -9.55 -22.23 -8.55
C MET A 416 -9.09 -23.07 -7.35
N THR A 417 -7.78 -23.34 -7.26
CA THR A 417 -7.15 -23.76 -6.01
C THR A 417 -6.96 -22.54 -5.13
N THR A 418 -7.35 -22.62 -3.86
CA THR A 418 -7.28 -21.45 -2.97
C THR A 418 -6.46 -21.72 -1.72
N HIS A 419 -5.87 -20.67 -1.17
CA HIS A 419 -5.27 -20.62 0.15
C HIS A 419 -5.75 -19.38 0.89
N ARG A 420 -6.26 -19.56 2.11
CA ARG A 420 -6.69 -18.49 3.01
C ARG A 420 -5.72 -18.38 4.19
N LEU A 421 -5.05 -17.25 4.34
CA LEU A 421 -4.05 -17.02 5.38
C LEU A 421 -4.47 -15.84 6.27
N ILE A 422 -4.48 -16.03 7.59
CA ILE A 422 -4.91 -15.02 8.55
C ILE A 422 -3.76 -14.69 9.51
N GLY A 423 -3.28 -13.44 9.46
CA GLY A 423 -2.25 -12.91 10.35
C GLY A 423 -2.82 -12.56 11.72
N GLN A 424 -2.33 -13.24 12.78
CA GLN A 424 -2.81 -12.96 14.14
C GLN A 424 -2.36 -11.58 14.63
N GLY A 425 -3.32 -10.75 15.08
CA GLY A 425 -3.07 -9.38 15.53
C GLY A 425 -2.83 -8.36 14.43
N VAL A 426 -2.83 -8.77 13.17
CA VAL A 426 -2.64 -7.90 11.99
C VAL A 426 -3.93 -7.15 11.70
N GLY A 427 -3.85 -5.84 11.41
CA GLY A 427 -4.96 -4.96 10.98
C GLY A 427 -4.89 -4.66 9.48
N HIS A 428 -5.70 -3.68 9.04
CA HIS A 428 -5.72 -3.20 7.65
C HIS A 428 -4.75 -2.03 7.44
N ARG A 429 -3.48 -2.21 7.79
CA ARG A 429 -2.43 -1.18 7.66
C ARG A 429 -1.19 -1.76 7.00
N SER A 430 -0.05 -1.11 7.21
CA SER A 430 1.22 -1.61 6.66
C SER A 430 1.58 -3.03 7.13
N ASP A 431 1.09 -3.45 8.28
CA ASP A 431 1.23 -4.79 8.82
C ASP A 431 0.53 -5.84 7.95
N ALA A 432 -0.59 -5.51 7.28
CA ALA A 432 -1.22 -6.40 6.30
C ALA A 432 -0.27 -6.75 5.15
N ILE A 433 0.45 -5.75 4.61
CA ILE A 433 1.43 -5.97 3.53
C ILE A 433 2.62 -6.79 4.03
N VAL A 434 3.13 -6.43 5.22
CA VAL A 434 4.28 -7.10 5.86
C VAL A 434 3.98 -8.55 6.20
N PHE A 435 2.73 -8.88 6.48
CA PHE A 435 2.27 -10.25 6.67
C PHE A 435 1.93 -10.93 5.34
N GLY A 436 1.03 -10.32 4.55
CA GLY A 436 0.33 -11.00 3.46
C GLY A 436 1.23 -11.40 2.31
N VAL A 437 2.11 -10.50 1.85
CA VAL A 437 3.03 -10.82 0.76
C VAL A 437 4.05 -11.90 1.18
N PRO A 438 4.75 -11.77 2.34
CA PRO A 438 5.62 -12.83 2.84
C PRO A 438 4.96 -14.17 3.10
N ALA A 439 3.69 -14.19 3.52
CA ALA A 439 2.95 -15.43 3.75
C ALA A 439 2.50 -16.12 2.45
N GLY A 440 2.16 -15.34 1.42
CA GLY A 440 1.70 -15.86 0.14
C GLY A 440 2.83 -16.34 -0.78
N LEU A 441 3.99 -15.68 -0.76
CA LEU A 441 5.10 -16.00 -1.64
C LEU A 441 5.58 -17.46 -1.54
N PRO A 442 5.76 -18.08 -0.36
CA PRO A 442 6.19 -19.47 -0.25
C PRO A 442 5.26 -20.47 -0.95
N ILE A 443 3.97 -20.15 -1.10
CA ILE A 443 2.99 -20.98 -1.82
C ILE A 443 3.22 -20.91 -3.33
N LEU A 444 3.67 -19.75 -3.82
CA LEU A 444 3.96 -19.53 -5.25
C LEU A 444 5.29 -20.14 -5.67
N TYR A 445 6.29 -20.26 -4.78
CA TYR A 445 7.62 -20.74 -5.12
C TYR A 445 7.64 -22.14 -5.75
N PRO A 446 6.98 -23.18 -5.20
CA PRO A 446 6.89 -24.49 -5.83
C PRO A 446 6.18 -24.46 -7.19
N ARG A 447 5.11 -23.67 -7.31
CA ARG A 447 4.36 -23.51 -8.55
C ARG A 447 5.21 -22.88 -9.67
N TRP A 448 6.13 -22.01 -9.30
CA TRP A 448 7.06 -21.33 -10.18
C TRP A 448 8.38 -22.10 -10.39
N GLU A 449 8.47 -23.32 -9.92
CA GLU A 449 9.69 -24.12 -9.98
C GLU A 449 10.92 -23.43 -9.34
N LEU A 450 10.70 -22.52 -8.37
CA LEU A 450 11.79 -21.86 -7.65
C LEU A 450 12.26 -22.65 -6.42
N SER A 451 11.43 -23.56 -5.91
CA SER A 451 11.71 -24.46 -4.79
C SER A 451 11.13 -25.85 -5.04
N ALA A 452 11.53 -26.82 -4.22
CA ALA A 452 10.85 -28.11 -4.14
C ALA A 452 9.39 -27.91 -3.70
N PRO A 453 8.46 -28.84 -4.08
CA PRO A 453 7.13 -28.86 -3.50
C PRO A 453 7.20 -28.93 -1.97
N THR A 454 6.37 -28.16 -1.31
CA THR A 454 6.16 -28.27 0.15
C THR A 454 5.46 -29.60 0.42
N GLN A 455 6.04 -30.42 1.33
CA GLN A 455 5.44 -31.69 1.77
C GLN A 455 4.13 -31.46 2.51
#